data_6a764ff81576a51a375b01236bcdaf26
#
_entry.id   6a764ff81576a51a375b01236bcdaf26
#
_cell.length_a   1.000
_cell.length_b   1.000
_cell.length_c   1.000
_cell.angle_alpha   90.00
_cell.angle_beta   90.00
_cell.angle_gamma   90.00
#
_symmetry.space_group_name_H-M   'P 1'
#
loop_
_entity.id
_entity.type
_entity.pdbx_description
1 polymer ?
#
loop_
_entity_poly.entity_id
_entity_poly.type
_entity_poly.pdbx_seq_one_letter_code
_entity_poly.pdbx_strand_id
1 'polypeptide(L)'
;MNYTKQYLTELASKTNFIKDNLEKVLRLSEILRFLNSDQYFRGKLALKGGTAINLTSVELPRLSVDIDLDFTSNLAKEEIVEAKAKVSKRLADYMWQGGYSLNAEPRKHYALLSFSFAYINNASNRDSIKVEINFMDRCHVLPLEYKRIKGKGVIEGFHILA
;
A
#
# COMPACT_ATOMS: atom_id res chain seq x y z
N MET A 1 8.92 -1.34 -10.69
CA MET A 1 9.15 -0.11 -11.47
C MET A 1 10.41 0.58 -11.01
N ASN A 2 11.14 1.17 -11.94
CA ASN A 2 12.36 1.88 -11.63
C ASN A 2 12.13 3.36 -11.88
N TYR A 3 12.14 4.16 -10.81
CA TYR A 3 12.14 5.61 -10.89
C TYR A 3 13.56 6.11 -11.16
N THR A 4 13.73 6.94 -12.18
CA THR A 4 15.05 7.48 -12.49
C THR A 4 15.48 8.48 -11.43
N LYS A 5 16.78 8.52 -11.15
CA LYS A 5 17.37 9.45 -10.18
C LYS A 5 17.10 10.91 -10.58
N GLN A 6 17.08 11.21 -11.88
CA GLN A 6 16.77 12.54 -12.41
C GLN A 6 15.32 12.94 -12.08
N TYR A 7 14.35 12.07 -12.37
CA TYR A 7 12.93 12.31 -12.07
C TYR A 7 12.71 12.60 -10.58
N LEU A 8 13.29 11.77 -9.69
CA LEU A 8 13.18 11.97 -8.25
C LEU A 8 13.87 13.25 -7.78
N THR A 9 14.97 13.66 -8.42
CA THR A 9 15.66 14.92 -8.11
C THR A 9 14.78 16.12 -8.46
N GLU A 10 14.16 16.12 -9.62
CA GLU A 10 13.26 17.19 -10.06
C GLU A 10 12.01 17.26 -9.16
N LEU A 11 11.44 16.11 -8.80
CA LEU A 11 10.29 16.05 -7.91
C LEU A 11 10.63 16.53 -6.50
N ALA A 12 11.79 16.15 -5.96
CA ALA A 12 12.29 16.58 -4.66
C ALA A 12 12.47 18.10 -4.60
N SER A 13 13.02 18.71 -5.65
CA SER A 13 13.21 20.17 -5.74
C SER A 13 11.90 20.94 -5.75
N LYS A 14 10.83 20.37 -6.33
CA LYS A 14 9.50 20.97 -6.40
C LYS A 14 8.68 20.81 -5.12
N THR A 15 8.95 19.78 -4.34
CA THR A 15 8.11 19.39 -3.20
C THR A 15 8.77 19.55 -1.84
N ASN A 16 10.08 19.80 -1.80
CA ASN A 16 10.91 19.83 -0.59
C ASN A 16 10.94 18.52 0.22
N PHE A 17 10.62 17.39 -0.42
CA PHE A 17 10.72 16.06 0.20
C PHE A 17 12.04 15.38 -0.12
N ILE A 18 12.47 14.47 0.75
CA ILE A 18 13.65 13.62 0.55
C ILE A 18 13.37 12.60 -0.56
N LYS A 19 14.30 12.38 -1.48
CA LYS A 19 14.16 11.49 -2.64
C LYS A 19 13.75 10.06 -2.29
N ASP A 20 14.35 9.47 -1.27
CA ASP A 20 14.06 8.09 -0.87
C ASP A 20 12.62 7.96 -0.35
N ASN A 21 12.13 8.96 0.36
CA ASN A 21 10.73 9.00 0.79
C ASN A 21 9.78 9.21 -0.38
N LEU A 22 10.14 10.05 -1.35
CA LEU A 22 9.35 10.23 -2.57
C LEU A 22 9.24 8.95 -3.38
N GLU A 23 10.35 8.24 -3.58
CA GLU A 23 10.35 6.95 -4.26
C GLU A 23 9.44 5.95 -3.55
N LYS A 24 9.54 5.86 -2.22
CA LYS A 24 8.71 4.97 -1.42
C LYS A 24 7.23 5.30 -1.55
N VAL A 25 6.84 6.57 -1.51
CA VAL A 25 5.44 7.00 -1.68
C VAL A 25 4.92 6.73 -3.09
N LEU A 26 5.74 6.92 -4.11
CA LEU A 26 5.37 6.58 -5.49
C LEU A 26 5.12 5.07 -5.64
N ARG A 27 6.01 4.24 -5.09
CA ARG A 27 5.84 2.78 -5.07
C ARG A 27 4.60 2.34 -4.31
N LEU A 28 4.36 2.95 -3.15
CA LEU A 28 3.16 2.73 -2.36
C LEU A 28 1.88 3.07 -3.15
N SER A 29 1.88 4.18 -3.87
CA SER A 29 0.73 4.60 -4.67
C SER A 29 0.40 3.61 -5.80
N GLU A 30 1.42 3.02 -6.42
CA GLU A 30 1.25 1.99 -7.43
C GLU A 30 0.65 0.69 -6.86
N ILE A 31 1.12 0.29 -5.69
CA ILE A 31 0.56 -0.88 -4.98
C ILE A 31 -0.91 -0.61 -4.64
N LEU A 32 -1.24 0.55 -4.10
CA LEU A 32 -2.62 0.92 -3.80
C LEU A 32 -3.50 0.97 -5.05
N ARG A 33 -2.97 1.49 -6.16
CA ARG A 33 -3.67 1.51 -7.44
C ARG A 33 -3.97 0.10 -7.95
N PHE A 34 -3.00 -0.80 -7.86
CA PHE A 34 -3.20 -2.21 -8.18
C PHE A 34 -4.30 -2.83 -7.31
N LEU A 35 -4.21 -2.71 -5.98
CA LEU A 35 -5.18 -3.26 -5.05
C LEU A 35 -6.60 -2.74 -5.30
N ASN A 36 -6.72 -1.50 -5.74
CA ASN A 36 -8.01 -0.88 -6.03
C ASN A 36 -8.58 -1.25 -7.41
N SER A 37 -7.76 -1.67 -8.36
CA SER A 37 -8.16 -2.01 -9.74
C SER A 37 -8.27 -3.51 -9.99
N ASP A 38 -7.56 -4.34 -9.23
CA ASP A 38 -7.58 -5.79 -9.38
C ASP A 38 -8.95 -6.37 -9.08
N GLN A 39 -9.43 -7.30 -9.92
CA GLN A 39 -10.77 -7.88 -9.82
C GLN A 39 -11.05 -8.57 -8.47
N TYR A 40 -10.03 -9.16 -7.87
CA TYR A 40 -10.18 -9.83 -6.58
C TYR A 40 -10.17 -8.86 -5.41
N PHE A 41 -9.28 -7.87 -5.42
CA PHE A 41 -9.09 -6.95 -4.29
C PHE A 41 -10.09 -5.80 -4.25
N ARG A 42 -10.59 -5.39 -5.41
CA ARG A 42 -11.48 -4.24 -5.53
C ARG A 42 -12.69 -4.36 -4.61
N GLY A 43 -12.88 -3.36 -3.77
CA GLY A 43 -13.98 -3.30 -2.80
C GLY A 43 -13.81 -4.20 -1.57
N LYS A 44 -12.74 -5.00 -1.50
CA LYS A 44 -12.48 -5.89 -0.35
C LYS A 44 -11.39 -5.41 0.58
N LEU A 45 -10.63 -4.40 0.19
CA LEU A 45 -9.56 -3.82 0.99
C LEU A 45 -9.82 -2.34 1.20
N ALA A 46 -9.85 -1.92 2.45
CA ALA A 46 -9.96 -0.51 2.84
C ALA A 46 -8.66 -0.04 3.45
N LEU A 47 -8.12 1.07 2.95
CA LEU A 47 -6.93 1.70 3.50
C LEU A 47 -7.25 2.37 4.83
N LYS A 48 -6.40 2.15 5.83
CA LYS A 48 -6.51 2.75 7.15
C LYS A 48 -5.21 3.35 7.65
N GLY A 49 -5.22 3.81 8.89
CA GLY A 49 -4.02 4.31 9.58
C GLY A 49 -3.54 5.67 9.09
N GLY A 50 -2.30 5.98 9.43
CA GLY A 50 -1.67 7.26 9.10
C GLY A 50 -1.57 7.51 7.59
N THR A 51 -1.38 6.46 6.80
CA THR A 51 -1.31 6.55 5.34
C THR A 51 -2.65 6.97 4.75
N ALA A 52 -3.76 6.41 5.21
CA ALA A 52 -5.10 6.82 4.77
C ALA A 52 -5.34 8.31 5.06
N ILE A 53 -5.04 8.76 6.28
CA ILE A 53 -5.19 10.16 6.68
C ILE A 53 -4.32 11.08 5.82
N ASN A 54 -3.06 10.75 5.64
CA ASN A 54 -2.12 11.56 4.87
C ASN A 54 -2.51 11.66 3.39
N LEU A 55 -3.02 10.58 2.80
CA LEU A 55 -3.36 10.57 1.38
C LEU A 55 -4.76 11.12 1.08
N THR A 56 -5.71 11.03 2.01
CA THR A 56 -7.10 11.39 1.72
C THR A 56 -7.61 12.64 2.42
N SER A 57 -7.13 12.92 3.63
CA SER A 57 -7.68 13.97 4.49
C SER A 57 -6.79 15.20 4.58
N VAL A 58 -5.48 15.02 4.58
CA VAL A 58 -4.48 16.11 4.66
C VAL A 58 -3.60 16.14 3.43
N GLU A 59 -3.11 17.31 3.07
CA GLU A 59 -2.27 17.49 1.86
C GLU A 59 -0.82 17.08 2.11
N LEU A 60 -0.58 15.81 2.48
CA LEU A 60 0.75 15.23 2.68
C LEU A 60 1.68 16.12 3.55
N PRO A 61 1.33 16.39 4.83
CA PRO A 61 2.23 17.15 5.70
C PRO A 61 3.52 16.37 6.00
N ARG A 62 3.43 15.05 5.90
CA ARG A 62 4.56 14.10 5.93
C ARG A 62 4.25 12.93 5.01
N LEU A 63 5.31 12.24 4.56
CA LEU A 63 5.16 11.03 3.79
C LEU A 63 5.01 9.84 4.73
N SER A 64 3.85 9.16 4.70
CA SER A 64 3.65 7.86 5.34
C SER A 64 4.04 6.76 4.35
N VAL A 65 4.64 5.69 4.84
CA VAL A 65 5.36 4.71 4.01
C VAL A 65 4.92 3.26 4.23
N ASP A 66 3.94 3.04 5.08
CA ASP A 66 3.36 1.72 5.35
C ASP A 66 1.94 1.63 4.78
N ILE A 67 1.54 0.45 4.34
CA ILE A 67 0.20 0.17 3.83
C ILE A 67 -0.53 -0.67 4.87
N ASP A 68 -1.51 -0.07 5.54
CA ASP A 68 -2.38 -0.73 6.50
C ASP A 68 -3.78 -0.86 5.90
N LEU A 69 -4.29 -2.08 5.82
CA LEU A 69 -5.55 -2.41 5.17
C LEU A 69 -6.45 -3.23 6.09
N ASP A 70 -7.75 -3.01 5.97
CA ASP A 70 -8.77 -3.89 6.50
C ASP A 70 -9.44 -4.69 5.38
N PHE A 71 -9.61 -5.99 5.61
CA PHE A 71 -10.41 -6.83 4.73
C PHE A 71 -11.88 -6.63 5.08
N THR A 72 -12.64 -6.06 4.15
CA THR A 72 -13.98 -5.53 4.43
C THR A 72 -15.10 -6.59 4.43
N SER A 73 -14.84 -7.76 3.86
CA SER A 73 -15.85 -8.82 3.76
C SER A 73 -16.04 -9.55 5.08
N ASN A 74 -17.29 -9.78 5.45
CA ASN A 74 -17.65 -10.59 6.63
C ASN A 74 -17.59 -12.08 6.25
N LEU A 75 -16.50 -12.74 6.61
CA LEU A 75 -16.22 -14.13 6.27
C LEU A 75 -16.31 -15.04 7.50
N ALA A 76 -16.73 -16.28 7.27
CA ALA A 76 -16.58 -17.35 8.25
C ALA A 76 -15.10 -17.72 8.44
N LYS A 77 -14.79 -18.44 9.51
CA LYS A 77 -13.40 -18.78 9.88
C LYS A 77 -12.65 -19.52 8.76
N GLU A 78 -13.32 -20.49 8.12
CA GLU A 78 -12.78 -21.29 7.02
C GLU A 78 -12.54 -20.44 5.78
N GLU A 79 -13.43 -19.52 5.49
CA GLU A 79 -13.33 -18.57 4.38
C GLU A 79 -12.19 -17.57 4.58
N ILE A 80 -11.88 -17.19 5.83
CA ILE A 80 -10.73 -16.34 6.15
C ILE A 80 -9.42 -17.03 5.78
N VAL A 81 -9.28 -18.32 6.08
CA VAL A 81 -8.07 -19.08 5.73
C VAL A 81 -7.87 -19.11 4.22
N GLU A 82 -8.93 -19.37 3.46
CA GLU A 82 -8.89 -19.36 2.00
C GLU A 82 -8.59 -17.96 1.44
N ALA A 83 -9.23 -16.92 1.99
CA ALA A 83 -9.01 -15.54 1.59
C ALA A 83 -7.56 -15.10 1.84
N LYS A 84 -6.97 -15.45 2.99
CA LYS A 84 -5.56 -15.18 3.27
C LYS A 84 -4.62 -15.84 2.27
N ALA A 85 -4.87 -17.08 1.89
CA ALA A 85 -4.07 -17.78 0.89
C ALA A 85 -4.15 -17.10 -0.49
N LYS A 86 -5.35 -16.73 -0.92
CA LYS A 86 -5.57 -15.99 -2.19
C LYS A 86 -4.92 -14.61 -2.18
N VAL A 87 -5.09 -13.86 -1.10
CA VAL A 87 -4.47 -12.53 -0.92
C VAL A 87 -2.96 -12.65 -0.98
N SER A 88 -2.38 -13.59 -0.22
CA SER A 88 -0.93 -13.80 -0.16
C SER A 88 -0.35 -14.10 -1.54
N LYS A 89 -0.97 -15.03 -2.27
CA LYS A 89 -0.50 -15.42 -3.59
C LYS A 89 -0.59 -14.26 -4.58
N ARG A 90 -1.74 -13.61 -4.69
CA ARG A 90 -1.97 -12.54 -5.67
C ARG A 90 -1.07 -11.32 -5.40
N LEU A 91 -0.92 -10.93 -4.14
CA LEU A 91 -0.06 -9.82 -3.78
C LEU A 91 1.41 -10.15 -4.03
N ALA A 92 1.86 -11.34 -3.65
CA ALA A 92 3.23 -11.78 -3.90
C ALA A 92 3.55 -11.86 -5.40
N ASP A 93 2.64 -12.40 -6.22
CA ASP A 93 2.82 -12.47 -7.68
C ASP A 93 2.95 -11.08 -8.31
N TYR A 94 2.09 -10.14 -7.92
CA TYR A 94 2.17 -8.76 -8.38
C TYR A 94 3.48 -8.08 -7.99
N MET A 95 3.85 -8.21 -6.72
CA MET A 95 5.07 -7.58 -6.21
C MET A 95 6.32 -8.18 -6.86
N TRP A 96 6.35 -9.49 -7.05
CA TRP A 96 7.44 -10.14 -7.77
C TRP A 96 7.60 -9.63 -9.21
N GLN A 97 6.51 -9.48 -9.95
CA GLN A 97 6.51 -8.90 -11.30
C GLN A 97 6.98 -7.45 -11.30
N GLY A 98 6.72 -6.71 -10.23
CA GLY A 98 7.18 -5.33 -10.02
C GLY A 98 8.65 -5.21 -9.59
N GLY A 99 9.38 -6.32 -9.45
CA GLY A 99 10.79 -6.32 -9.05
C GLY A 99 11.04 -6.31 -7.55
N TYR A 100 10.00 -6.62 -6.74
CA TYR A 100 10.12 -6.76 -5.30
C TYR A 100 10.41 -8.20 -4.90
N SER A 101 11.05 -8.36 -3.74
CA SER A 101 11.24 -9.66 -3.10
C SER A 101 10.76 -9.62 -1.66
N LEU A 102 10.31 -10.76 -1.12
CA LEU A 102 9.99 -10.86 0.29
C LEU A 102 11.29 -10.83 1.12
N ASN A 103 11.31 -10.01 2.18
CA ASN A 103 12.42 -9.98 3.13
C ASN A 103 12.47 -11.27 3.99
N ALA A 104 11.28 -11.82 4.30
CA ALA A 104 11.08 -13.03 5.06
C ALA A 104 9.70 -13.60 4.72
N GLU A 105 9.42 -14.82 5.17
CA GLU A 105 8.07 -15.38 5.10
C GLU A 105 7.05 -14.43 5.73
N PRO A 106 5.87 -14.23 5.11
CA PRO A 106 4.84 -13.37 5.66
C PRO A 106 4.43 -13.81 7.05
N ARG A 107 4.33 -12.87 7.98
CA ARG A 107 3.80 -13.15 9.31
C ARG A 107 2.30 -13.38 9.22
N LYS A 108 1.87 -14.59 9.59
CA LYS A 108 0.47 -15.01 9.57
C LYS A 108 0.00 -15.21 11.01
N HIS A 109 -0.71 -14.23 11.54
CA HIS A 109 -1.49 -14.40 12.76
C HIS A 109 -2.96 -14.67 12.40
N TYR A 110 -3.77 -15.09 13.38
CA TYR A 110 -5.18 -15.38 13.15
C TYR A 110 -5.92 -14.22 12.44
N ALA A 111 -5.67 -13.00 12.91
CA ALA A 111 -6.33 -11.79 12.43
C ALA A 111 -5.52 -10.97 11.41
N LEU A 112 -4.22 -11.22 11.28
CA LEU A 112 -3.29 -10.34 10.58
C LEU A 112 -2.44 -11.10 9.58
N LEU A 113 -2.24 -10.49 8.43
CA LEU A 113 -1.30 -10.89 7.41
C LEU A 113 -0.33 -9.74 7.19
N SER A 114 0.95 -9.92 7.44
CA SER A 114 1.97 -8.88 7.33
C SER A 114 3.08 -9.30 6.39
N PHE A 115 3.38 -8.43 5.42
CA PHE A 115 4.44 -8.59 4.43
C PHE A 115 5.48 -7.48 4.58
N SER A 116 6.74 -7.82 4.28
CA SER A 116 7.79 -6.84 4.05
C SER A 116 8.43 -7.11 2.68
N PHE A 117 8.20 -6.22 1.74
CA PHE A 117 8.71 -6.33 0.37
C PHE A 117 9.94 -5.45 0.19
N ALA A 118 11.06 -6.08 -0.17
CA ALA A 118 12.31 -5.40 -0.43
C ALA A 118 12.42 -4.96 -1.89
N TYR A 119 13.09 -3.84 -2.10
CA TYR A 119 13.48 -3.34 -3.42
C TYR A 119 14.83 -2.60 -3.32
N ILE A 120 15.42 -2.32 -4.45
CA ILE A 120 16.62 -1.48 -4.53
C ILE A 120 16.16 -0.07 -4.92
N ASN A 121 16.46 0.91 -4.09
CA ASN A 121 16.07 2.29 -4.31
C ASN A 121 16.98 3.03 -5.32
N ASN A 122 16.66 4.27 -5.63
CA ASN A 122 17.40 5.12 -6.58
C ASN A 122 18.86 5.39 -6.18
N ALA A 123 19.20 5.24 -4.89
CA ALA A 123 20.55 5.36 -4.36
C ALA A 123 21.31 4.02 -4.34
N SER A 124 20.74 2.97 -4.93
CA SER A 124 21.26 1.58 -4.94
C SER A 124 21.32 0.93 -3.55
N ASN A 125 20.53 1.44 -2.62
CA ASN A 125 20.38 0.84 -1.29
C ASN A 125 19.15 -0.08 -1.25
N ARG A 126 19.23 -1.11 -0.41
CA ARG A 126 18.08 -1.97 -0.12
C ARG A 126 17.12 -1.20 0.80
N ASP A 127 15.86 -1.15 0.41
CA ASP A 127 14.77 -0.58 1.19
C ASP A 127 13.55 -1.50 1.13
N SER A 128 12.50 -1.21 1.89
CA SER A 128 11.32 -2.07 1.96
C SER A 128 10.03 -1.28 2.12
N ILE A 129 8.93 -1.92 1.69
CA ILE A 129 7.57 -1.47 1.94
C ILE A 129 6.86 -2.54 2.77
N LYS A 130 6.23 -2.12 3.86
CA LYS A 130 5.42 -2.97 4.71
C LYS A 130 3.96 -2.90 4.27
N VAL A 131 3.33 -4.06 4.16
CA VAL A 131 1.89 -4.19 3.87
C VAL A 131 1.27 -5.06 4.94
N GLU A 132 0.29 -4.52 5.67
CA GLU A 132 -0.47 -5.24 6.68
C GLU A 132 -1.94 -5.30 6.30
N ILE A 133 -2.54 -6.48 6.43
CA ILE A 133 -3.96 -6.70 6.14
C ILE A 133 -4.61 -7.35 7.37
N ASN A 134 -5.58 -6.66 7.94
CA ASN A 134 -6.35 -7.13 9.07
C ASN A 134 -7.65 -7.77 8.57
N PHE A 135 -7.97 -8.98 9.06
CA PHE A 135 -9.16 -9.74 8.69
C PHE A 135 -10.24 -9.77 9.78
N MET A 136 -10.00 -9.17 10.94
CA MET A 136 -10.89 -9.23 12.08
C MET A 136 -11.61 -7.91 12.38
N ASP A 137 -11.05 -6.79 11.95
CA ASP A 137 -11.62 -5.46 12.19
C ASP A 137 -12.77 -5.21 11.22
N ARG A 138 -13.96 -5.66 11.64
CA ARG A 138 -15.18 -5.62 10.82
C ARG A 138 -16.10 -4.45 11.21
N CYS A 139 -15.83 -3.80 12.34
CA CYS A 139 -16.56 -2.63 12.81
C CYS A 139 -15.78 -1.37 12.47
N HIS A 140 -16.17 -0.73 11.37
CA HIS A 140 -15.63 0.57 11.03
C HIS A 140 -16.37 1.65 11.83
N VAL A 141 -15.63 2.52 12.49
CA VAL A 141 -16.19 3.65 13.27
C VAL A 141 -16.89 4.65 12.34
N LEU A 142 -16.35 4.78 11.12
CA LEU A 142 -16.93 5.58 10.06
C LEU A 142 -17.29 4.69 8.85
N PRO A 143 -18.31 5.07 8.07
CA PRO A 143 -18.64 4.34 6.85
C PRO A 143 -17.46 4.31 5.89
N LEU A 144 -17.25 3.17 5.23
CA LEU A 144 -16.25 3.06 4.18
C LEU A 144 -16.70 3.83 2.94
N GLU A 145 -15.82 4.68 2.42
CA GLU A 145 -16.08 5.52 1.26
C GLU A 145 -14.92 5.47 0.28
N TYR A 146 -15.22 5.62 -1.02
CA TYR A 146 -14.18 5.86 -2.01
C TYR A 146 -13.73 7.31 -1.91
N LYS A 147 -12.50 7.51 -1.44
CA LYS A 147 -11.88 8.84 -1.28
C LYS A 147 -10.81 9.07 -2.32
N ARG A 148 -10.78 10.30 -2.85
CA ARG A 148 -9.73 10.69 -3.78
C ARG A 148 -8.41 10.90 -3.04
N ILE A 149 -7.34 10.33 -3.55
CA ILE A 149 -5.99 10.58 -3.06
C ILE A 149 -5.57 12.01 -3.41
N LYS A 150 -5.07 12.73 -2.40
CA LYS A 150 -4.52 14.07 -2.52
C LYS A 150 -2.99 13.95 -2.61
N GLY A 151 -2.49 13.97 -3.82
CA GLY A 151 -1.07 13.65 -4.08
C GLY A 151 -0.12 14.83 -4.07
N LYS A 152 -0.57 16.08 -3.91
CA LYS A 152 0.25 17.32 -3.88
C LYS A 152 1.33 17.38 -5.00
N GLY A 153 0.98 16.93 -6.21
CA GLY A 153 1.90 16.87 -7.35
C GLY A 153 2.90 15.70 -7.31
N VAL A 154 2.87 14.87 -6.26
CA VAL A 154 3.71 13.67 -6.14
C VAL A 154 3.02 12.45 -6.73
N ILE A 155 1.71 12.31 -6.48
CA ILE A 155 0.89 11.19 -6.91
C ILE A 155 -0.28 11.72 -7.75
N GLU A 156 -0.58 11.07 -8.87
CA GLU A 156 -1.83 11.32 -9.58
C GLU A 156 -3.02 10.83 -8.77
N GLY A 157 -4.03 11.70 -8.63
CA GLY A 157 -5.22 11.39 -7.85
C GLY A 157 -6.02 10.23 -8.45
N PHE A 158 -6.26 9.22 -7.65
CA PHE A 158 -7.21 8.16 -7.91
C PHE A 158 -8.06 7.93 -6.66
N HIS A 159 -9.17 7.19 -6.77
CA HIS A 159 -10.01 6.89 -5.63
C HIS A 159 -9.62 5.57 -5.00
N ILE A 160 -9.58 5.53 -3.67
CA ILE A 160 -9.38 4.31 -2.87
C ILE A 160 -10.53 4.17 -1.87
N LEU A 161 -10.84 2.94 -1.50
CA LEU A 161 -11.70 2.65 -0.38
C LEU A 161 -10.94 2.93 0.92
N ALA A 162 -11.49 3.76 1.77
CA ALA A 162 -10.89 4.16 3.04
C ALA A 162 -11.96 4.43 4.14
#